data_d344886ca0c7024de2ba48f067456482
#
_entry.id   d344886ca0c7024de2ba48f067456482
#
_cell.length_a   1.000
_cell.length_b   1.000
_cell.length_c   1.000
_cell.angle_alpha   90.00
_cell.angle_beta   90.00
_cell.angle_gamma   90.00
#
_symmetry.space_group_name_H-M   'P 1'
#
loop_
_entity.id
_entity.type
_entity.pdbx_description
1 polymer ?
#
loop_
_entity_poly.entity_id
_entity_poly.type
_entity_poly.pdbx_seq_one_letter_code
_entity_poly.pdbx_strand_id
1 'polypeptide(L)'
;MLELEGADFVGAVVAFNAGLAHLEDRQILLDPPVAAPVTRGRTASGSFAVEPTRARVALGSRLLVEGRHDAELVERVWGDDLRVEGVVVELLDGIDHLLESIEEFDPSNDRRLGVLVDHLVPGSKESRIADAVASSRWSQHVLVVGHPYVDVWQAVRPARVGLQQWPVIPRDVEWKRGVLAAMGRPAETQTDVAAGWRAILGTVRGFADLEPDDRVALLDEV
;
A
#
# COMPACT_ATOMS: atom_id res chain seq x y z
N MET A 1 9.47 33.17 20.18
CA MET A 1 10.89 33.42 20.47
C MET A 1 11.68 32.61 19.45
N LEU A 2 12.36 33.30 18.54
CA LEU A 2 13.22 32.63 17.53
C LEU A 2 14.67 32.88 17.97
N GLU A 3 15.40 31.78 18.14
CA GLU A 3 16.83 31.78 18.35
C GLU A 3 17.54 31.80 17.00
N LEU A 4 18.37 32.81 16.76
CA LEU A 4 19.19 32.90 15.55
C LEU A 4 20.60 32.43 15.91
N GLU A 5 20.99 31.25 15.43
CA GLU A 5 22.38 30.78 15.48
C GLU A 5 23.15 31.24 14.23
N GLY A 6 24.10 32.08 14.41
CA GLY A 6 25.15 32.42 13.44
C GLY A 6 26.48 32.55 14.17
N ALA A 7 27.57 32.27 13.49
CA ALA A 7 28.92 32.09 14.06
C ALA A 7 29.47 33.23 14.95
N ASP A 8 28.79 34.37 15.01
CA ASP A 8 29.18 35.56 15.81
C ASP A 8 28.06 36.10 16.69
N PHE A 9 26.97 35.36 16.92
CA PHE A 9 25.83 35.80 17.74
C PHE A 9 25.60 34.86 18.93
N VAL A 10 26.19 35.17 20.05
CA VAL A 10 25.89 34.54 21.32
C VAL A 10 24.77 35.33 22.01
N GLY A 11 23.57 34.85 22.00
CA GLY A 11 22.53 35.18 22.96
C GLY A 11 21.69 36.44 22.70
N ALA A 12 21.39 36.80 21.46
CA ALA A 12 20.42 37.86 21.19
C ALA A 12 18.98 37.30 21.14
N VAL A 13 18.17 37.62 22.13
CA VAL A 13 16.71 37.35 22.11
C VAL A 13 16.02 38.51 21.41
N VAL A 14 15.51 38.27 20.20
CA VAL A 14 14.74 39.26 19.45
C VAL A 14 13.26 39.07 19.74
N ALA A 15 12.65 40.11 20.36
CA ALA A 15 11.19 40.14 20.52
C ALA A 15 10.56 40.60 19.21
N PHE A 16 9.77 39.72 18.61
CA PHE A 16 9.03 40.03 17.39
C PHE A 16 7.81 40.92 17.73
N ASN A 17 7.86 42.17 17.31
CA ASN A 17 6.69 43.05 17.30
C ASN A 17 6.59 43.70 15.92
N ALA A 18 5.61 43.30 15.12
CA ALA A 18 5.19 43.97 13.89
C ALA A 18 6.29 44.26 12.84
N GLY A 19 7.17 43.31 12.54
CA GLY A 19 8.08 43.38 11.41
C GLY A 19 9.31 44.27 11.59
N LEU A 20 9.52 44.90 12.77
CA LEU A 20 10.69 45.67 13.08
C LEU A 20 11.51 45.02 14.21
N ALA A 21 12.79 44.81 13.94
CA ALA A 21 13.77 44.36 14.95
C ALA A 21 14.88 45.40 15.04
N HIS A 22 15.47 45.56 16.24
CA HIS A 22 16.64 46.38 16.45
C HIS A 22 17.82 45.47 16.76
N LEU A 23 18.87 45.60 15.96
CA LEU A 23 20.13 44.94 16.17
C LEU A 23 21.23 46.02 16.18
N GLU A 24 21.97 46.17 17.28
CA GLU A 24 23.06 47.14 17.44
C GLU A 24 22.71 48.55 16.94
N ASP A 25 21.63 49.16 17.45
CA ASP A 25 21.11 50.46 17.06
C ASP A 25 20.69 50.64 15.59
N ARG A 26 20.61 49.57 14.83
CA ARG A 26 20.06 49.56 13.48
C ARG A 26 18.64 48.99 13.44
N GLN A 27 17.77 49.72 12.80
CA GLN A 27 16.43 49.25 12.50
C GLN A 27 16.48 48.29 11.30
N ILE A 28 16.06 47.05 11.51
CA ILE A 28 16.03 46.03 10.46
C ILE A 28 14.56 45.67 10.24
N LEU A 29 14.12 45.75 8.98
CA LEU A 29 12.83 45.23 8.57
C LEU A 29 12.98 43.71 8.38
N LEU A 30 12.32 42.93 9.22
CA LEU A 30 12.25 41.47 9.04
C LEU A 30 10.98 41.16 8.26
N ASP A 31 11.15 40.81 7.01
CA ASP A 31 10.04 40.21 6.27
C ASP A 31 9.68 38.86 6.89
N PRO A 32 8.40 38.58 7.14
CA PRO A 32 7.99 37.26 7.58
C PRO A 32 8.43 36.24 6.51
N PRO A 33 8.99 35.08 6.91
CA PRO A 33 9.38 34.09 5.95
C PRO A 33 8.16 33.73 5.08
N VAL A 34 8.31 33.97 3.77
CA VAL A 34 7.31 33.47 2.81
C VAL A 34 7.29 31.97 2.96
N ALA A 35 6.17 31.44 3.43
CA ALA A 35 5.98 30.00 3.53
C ALA A 35 6.28 29.41 2.15
N ALA A 36 7.35 28.63 2.05
CA ALA A 36 7.65 27.91 0.83
C ALA A 36 6.40 27.08 0.45
N PRO A 37 6.01 27.05 -0.82
CA PRO A 37 4.88 26.23 -1.22
C PRO A 37 5.14 24.81 -0.75
N VAL A 38 4.26 24.29 0.09
CA VAL A 38 4.32 22.90 0.57
C VAL A 38 4.05 22.04 -0.65
N THR A 39 5.11 21.58 -1.28
CA THR A 39 5.01 20.51 -2.29
C THR A 39 4.64 19.24 -1.51
N ARG A 40 3.36 18.91 -1.52
CA ARG A 40 2.89 17.63 -0.97
C ARG A 40 3.57 16.53 -1.76
N GLY A 41 4.44 15.75 -1.08
CA GLY A 41 5.01 14.53 -1.64
C GLY A 41 3.89 13.55 -2.02
N ARG A 42 4.24 12.54 -2.81
CA ARG A 42 3.33 11.43 -3.08
C ARG A 42 3.79 10.19 -2.32
N THR A 43 2.82 9.37 -1.91
CA THR A 43 3.05 8.04 -1.35
C THR A 43 3.44 7.05 -2.46
N ALA A 44 3.74 5.81 -2.09
CA ALA A 44 4.06 4.75 -3.03
C ALA A 44 2.87 4.39 -3.96
N SER A 45 1.64 4.55 -3.47
CA SER A 45 0.42 4.38 -4.27
C SER A 45 0.15 5.53 -5.24
N GLY A 46 0.83 6.68 -5.06
CA GLY A 46 0.63 7.88 -5.85
C GLY A 46 -0.31 8.90 -5.20
N SER A 47 -0.89 8.60 -4.06
CA SER A 47 -1.72 9.52 -3.27
C SER A 47 -0.92 10.69 -2.75
N PHE A 48 -1.58 11.76 -2.29
CA PHE A 48 -0.88 12.86 -1.63
C PHE A 48 -0.42 12.44 -0.23
N ALA A 49 0.88 12.57 0.03
CA ALA A 49 1.42 12.30 1.36
C ALA A 49 0.80 13.24 2.39
N VAL A 50 0.40 12.66 3.52
CA VAL A 50 -0.09 13.38 4.69
C VAL A 50 1.08 13.54 5.66
N GLU A 51 1.14 14.66 6.39
CA GLU A 51 2.12 14.87 7.45
C GLU A 51 2.12 13.67 8.42
N PRO A 52 3.30 13.24 8.91
CA PRO A 52 3.39 12.13 9.85
C PRO A 52 2.51 12.42 11.08
N THR A 53 1.37 11.78 11.14
CA THR A 53 0.52 11.82 12.33
C THR A 53 0.96 10.74 13.30
N ARG A 54 0.80 10.98 14.61
CA ARG A 54 0.97 9.92 15.61
C ARG A 54 0.12 8.72 15.21
N ALA A 55 0.66 7.52 15.40
CA ALA A 55 -0.06 6.28 15.15
C ALA A 55 -1.48 6.38 15.73
N ARG A 56 -2.48 6.33 14.85
CA ARG A 56 -3.87 6.25 15.29
C ARG A 56 -4.11 4.84 15.83
N VAL A 57 -4.97 4.74 16.82
CA VAL A 57 -5.55 3.44 17.16
C VAL A 57 -6.21 2.91 15.90
N ALA A 58 -5.94 1.66 15.54
CA ALA A 58 -6.53 1.04 14.37
C ALA A 58 -8.05 1.26 14.39
N LEU A 59 -8.57 1.84 13.31
CA LEU A 59 -10.00 1.88 13.09
C LEU A 59 -10.51 0.44 12.96
N GLY A 60 -11.78 0.22 13.15
CA GLY A 60 -12.36 -1.12 13.09
C GLY A 60 -12.23 -1.80 11.72
N SER A 61 -11.97 -1.05 10.63
CA SER A 61 -11.88 -1.59 9.26
C SER A 61 -10.67 -2.48 9.03
N ARG A 62 -10.83 -3.48 8.15
CA ARG A 62 -9.80 -4.46 7.81
C ARG A 62 -9.73 -4.68 6.31
N LEU A 63 -8.55 -5.07 5.85
CA LEU A 63 -8.33 -5.63 4.53
C LEU A 63 -7.85 -7.08 4.69
N LEU A 64 -8.70 -8.03 4.38
CA LEU A 64 -8.33 -9.44 4.33
C LEU A 64 -7.67 -9.75 2.99
N VAL A 65 -6.57 -10.47 3.00
CA VAL A 65 -5.87 -10.91 1.79
C VAL A 65 -5.64 -12.42 1.85
N GLU A 66 -5.85 -13.10 0.72
CA GLU A 66 -5.76 -14.56 0.69
C GLU A 66 -4.33 -15.05 0.85
N GLY A 67 -3.39 -14.38 0.19
CA GLY A 67 -1.98 -14.76 0.14
C GLY A 67 -1.05 -13.87 0.95
N ARG A 68 0.02 -14.48 1.47
CA ARG A 68 1.08 -13.72 2.15
C ARG A 68 1.80 -12.74 1.22
N HIS A 69 2.03 -13.15 -0.04
CA HIS A 69 2.69 -12.30 -1.02
C HIS A 69 1.80 -11.11 -1.41
N ASP A 70 0.48 -11.30 -1.43
CA ASP A 70 -0.51 -10.26 -1.64
C ASP A 70 -0.43 -9.23 -0.52
N ALA A 71 -0.42 -9.68 0.75
CA ALA A 71 -0.27 -8.80 1.89
C ALA A 71 1.02 -7.97 1.80
N GLU A 72 2.14 -8.60 1.43
CA GLU A 72 3.44 -7.93 1.32
C GLU A 72 3.45 -6.91 0.16
N LEU A 73 2.75 -7.20 -0.97
CA LEU A 73 2.61 -6.25 -2.08
C LEU A 73 1.72 -5.08 -1.71
N VAL A 74 0.57 -5.35 -1.10
CA VAL A 74 -0.36 -4.33 -0.62
C VAL A 74 0.34 -3.40 0.38
N GLU A 75 1.01 -3.93 1.37
CA GLU A 75 1.77 -3.15 2.34
C GLU A 75 2.91 -2.34 1.68
N ARG A 76 3.54 -2.88 0.64
CA ARG A 76 4.60 -2.18 -0.10
C ARG A 76 4.08 -0.96 -0.83
N VAL A 77 2.89 -1.04 -1.43
CA VAL A 77 2.36 -0.01 -2.33
C VAL A 77 1.43 0.94 -1.58
N TRP A 78 0.50 0.42 -0.78
CA TRP A 78 -0.55 1.19 -0.10
C TRP A 78 -0.38 1.31 1.42
N GLY A 79 0.67 0.72 1.99
CA GLY A 79 0.86 0.67 3.44
C GLY A 79 0.84 2.04 4.12
N ASP A 80 1.32 3.10 3.47
CA ASP A 80 1.25 4.46 4.02
C ASP A 80 -0.19 4.99 4.06
N ASP A 81 -0.96 4.74 3.01
CA ASP A 81 -2.36 5.15 2.92
C ASP A 81 -3.23 4.38 3.92
N LEU A 82 -3.05 3.05 3.99
CA LEU A 82 -3.74 2.19 4.95
C LEU A 82 -3.47 2.62 6.40
N ARG A 83 -2.23 3.00 6.72
CA ARG A 83 -1.87 3.52 8.06
C ARG A 83 -2.56 4.85 8.37
N VAL A 84 -2.67 5.74 7.38
CA VAL A 84 -3.37 7.03 7.54
C VAL A 84 -4.85 6.79 7.82
N GLU A 85 -5.45 5.87 7.08
CA GLU A 85 -6.87 5.50 7.24
C GLU A 85 -7.11 4.58 8.45
N GLY A 86 -6.06 4.04 9.07
CA GLY A 86 -6.17 3.14 10.23
C GLY A 86 -6.70 1.75 9.86
N VAL A 87 -6.54 1.35 8.60
CA VAL A 87 -6.91 0.01 8.10
C VAL A 87 -5.76 -0.96 8.35
N VAL A 88 -6.08 -2.16 8.83
CA VAL A 88 -5.12 -3.24 9.08
C VAL A 88 -5.27 -4.32 8.02
N VAL A 89 -4.15 -4.77 7.47
CA VAL A 89 -4.10 -5.92 6.56
C VAL A 89 -3.97 -7.20 7.38
N GLU A 90 -4.86 -8.16 7.14
CA GLU A 90 -4.87 -9.45 7.81
C GLU A 90 -4.94 -10.58 6.77
N LEU A 91 -4.34 -11.72 7.08
CA LEU A 91 -4.41 -12.89 6.21
C LEU A 91 -5.78 -13.57 6.37
N LEU A 92 -6.41 -13.87 5.25
CA LEU A 92 -7.59 -14.71 5.19
C LEU A 92 -7.14 -16.18 5.24
N ASP A 93 -7.70 -16.97 6.13
CA ASP A 93 -7.42 -18.40 6.25
C ASP A 93 -8.23 -19.20 5.21
N GLY A 94 -7.98 -18.88 3.94
CA GLY A 94 -8.64 -19.46 2.77
C GLY A 94 -10.03 -18.85 2.48
N ILE A 95 -10.32 -18.69 1.20
CA ILE A 95 -11.57 -18.08 0.70
C ILE A 95 -12.83 -18.85 1.16
N ASP A 96 -12.72 -20.14 1.45
CA ASP A 96 -13.83 -20.96 1.92
C ASP A 96 -14.43 -20.48 3.23
N HIS A 97 -13.63 -19.87 4.08
CA HIS A 97 -14.02 -19.34 5.39
C HIS A 97 -14.47 -17.88 5.33
N LEU A 98 -14.51 -17.27 4.14
CA LEU A 98 -14.81 -15.83 4.04
C LEU A 98 -16.15 -15.45 4.65
N LEU A 99 -17.21 -16.18 4.37
CA LEU A 99 -18.54 -15.86 4.92
C LEU A 99 -18.58 -15.98 6.44
N GLU A 100 -17.89 -16.97 7.01
CA GLU A 100 -17.76 -17.16 8.45
C GLU A 100 -16.94 -16.00 9.05
N SER A 101 -15.83 -15.63 8.42
CA SER A 101 -14.99 -14.49 8.84
C SER A 101 -15.75 -13.16 8.78
N ILE A 102 -16.59 -12.96 7.76
CA ILE A 102 -17.46 -11.77 7.67
C ILE A 102 -18.48 -11.77 8.80
N GLU A 103 -19.10 -12.91 9.10
CA GLU A 103 -20.08 -13.04 10.16
C GLU A 103 -19.46 -12.76 11.54
N GLU A 104 -18.27 -13.28 11.80
CA GLU A 104 -17.53 -13.04 13.03
C GLU A 104 -17.07 -11.59 13.15
N PHE A 105 -16.62 -11.00 12.04
CA PHE A 105 -16.19 -9.61 12.00
C PHE A 105 -17.36 -8.63 12.22
N ASP A 106 -18.55 -8.98 11.78
CA ASP A 106 -19.77 -8.17 11.85
C ASP A 106 -19.58 -6.74 11.28
N PRO A 107 -19.40 -6.59 9.96
CA PRO A 107 -19.11 -5.31 9.33
C PRO A 107 -20.26 -4.31 9.48
N SER A 108 -19.91 -3.03 9.56
CA SER A 108 -20.86 -1.92 9.70
C SER A 108 -20.33 -0.66 9.01
N ASN A 109 -21.07 0.46 9.10
CA ASN A 109 -20.62 1.74 8.54
C ASN A 109 -19.26 2.20 9.08
N ASP A 110 -18.96 1.89 10.35
CA ASP A 110 -17.72 2.30 11.02
C ASP A 110 -16.65 1.20 11.00
N ARG A 111 -17.00 0.01 10.51
CA ARG A 111 -16.14 -1.18 10.44
C ARG A 111 -16.33 -1.86 9.10
N ARG A 112 -15.67 -1.35 8.09
CA ARG A 112 -15.73 -1.92 6.74
C ARG A 112 -14.71 -3.01 6.55
N LEU A 113 -15.01 -3.92 5.63
CA LEU A 113 -14.16 -5.03 5.29
C LEU A 113 -13.86 -5.03 3.80
N GLY A 114 -12.60 -4.86 3.44
CA GLY A 114 -12.08 -5.16 2.12
C GLY A 114 -11.59 -6.61 2.09
N VAL A 115 -11.73 -7.28 0.97
CA VAL A 115 -11.21 -8.65 0.75
C VAL A 115 -10.54 -8.70 -0.60
N LEU A 116 -9.25 -9.01 -0.62
CA LEU A 116 -8.50 -9.25 -1.85
C LEU A 116 -8.28 -10.75 -2.02
N VAL A 117 -8.80 -11.28 -3.11
CA VAL A 117 -8.70 -12.71 -3.44
C VAL A 117 -7.91 -12.93 -4.72
N ASP A 118 -7.27 -14.09 -4.79
CA ASP A 118 -6.58 -14.56 -5.98
C ASP A 118 -7.59 -14.95 -7.07
N HIS A 119 -7.17 -14.84 -8.32
CA HIS A 119 -7.85 -15.43 -9.47
C HIS A 119 -9.37 -15.20 -9.56
N LEU A 120 -9.83 -13.98 -9.30
CA LEU A 120 -11.25 -13.62 -9.39
C LEU A 120 -11.69 -13.54 -10.86
N VAL A 121 -12.00 -14.69 -11.44
CA VAL A 121 -12.46 -14.82 -12.82
C VAL A 121 -13.88 -15.39 -12.89
N PRO A 122 -14.67 -15.04 -13.92
CA PRO A 122 -16.04 -15.53 -14.05
C PRO A 122 -16.12 -17.05 -13.99
N GLY A 123 -16.98 -17.58 -13.12
CA GLY A 123 -17.20 -19.01 -12.93
C GLY A 123 -16.21 -19.71 -12.02
N SER A 124 -15.23 -19.00 -11.48
CA SER A 124 -14.35 -19.54 -10.44
C SER A 124 -15.11 -19.79 -9.13
N LYS A 125 -14.46 -20.44 -8.19
CA LYS A 125 -14.97 -20.60 -6.82
C LYS A 125 -15.03 -19.23 -6.13
N GLU A 126 -13.99 -18.44 -6.31
CA GLU A 126 -13.82 -17.09 -5.76
C GLU A 126 -14.95 -16.17 -6.22
N SER A 127 -15.29 -16.19 -7.53
CA SER A 127 -16.39 -15.37 -8.05
C SER A 127 -17.76 -15.76 -7.46
N ARG A 128 -18.01 -17.05 -7.24
CA ARG A 128 -19.26 -17.50 -6.61
C ARG A 128 -19.38 -17.04 -5.15
N ILE A 129 -18.26 -17.04 -4.42
CA ILE A 129 -18.24 -16.56 -3.03
C ILE A 129 -18.40 -15.04 -3.01
N ALA A 130 -17.73 -14.33 -3.90
CA ALA A 130 -17.89 -12.87 -4.04
C ALA A 130 -19.35 -12.50 -4.37
N ASP A 131 -20.01 -13.21 -5.29
CA ASP A 131 -21.43 -13.03 -5.62
C ASP A 131 -22.34 -13.30 -4.42
N ALA A 132 -22.01 -14.30 -3.60
CA ALA A 132 -22.75 -14.59 -2.38
C ALA A 132 -22.61 -13.45 -1.36
N VAL A 133 -21.41 -12.87 -1.20
CA VAL A 133 -21.18 -11.69 -0.35
C VAL A 133 -21.95 -10.50 -0.88
N ALA A 134 -21.87 -10.21 -2.18
CA ALA A 134 -22.57 -9.11 -2.83
C ALA A 134 -24.10 -9.20 -2.71
N SER A 135 -24.62 -10.42 -2.54
CA SER A 135 -26.05 -10.68 -2.34
C SER A 135 -26.44 -10.78 -0.86
N SER A 136 -25.51 -10.65 0.05
CA SER A 136 -25.73 -10.80 1.49
C SER A 136 -26.17 -9.49 2.16
N ARG A 137 -26.53 -9.58 3.45
CA ARG A 137 -26.84 -8.41 4.28
C ARG A 137 -25.66 -7.46 4.48
N TRP A 138 -24.45 -7.91 4.22
CA TRP A 138 -23.23 -7.12 4.41
C TRP A 138 -22.74 -6.42 3.13
N SER A 139 -23.47 -6.55 2.01
CA SER A 139 -23.07 -6.03 0.69
C SER A 139 -22.68 -4.55 0.67
N GLN A 140 -23.19 -3.74 1.61
CA GLN A 140 -22.84 -2.32 1.72
C GLN A 140 -21.59 -2.04 2.58
N HIS A 141 -21.08 -3.05 3.26
CA HIS A 141 -19.97 -2.91 4.22
C HIS A 141 -18.78 -3.82 3.90
N VAL A 142 -18.95 -4.69 2.90
CA VAL A 142 -17.91 -5.62 2.45
C VAL A 142 -17.68 -5.44 0.97
N LEU A 143 -16.43 -5.21 0.58
CA LEU A 143 -16.00 -5.18 -0.81
C LEU A 143 -15.07 -6.35 -1.07
N VAL A 144 -15.43 -7.23 -2.03
CA VAL A 144 -14.56 -8.30 -2.49
C VAL A 144 -13.99 -7.91 -3.85
N VAL A 145 -12.69 -7.82 -3.92
CA VAL A 145 -11.93 -7.55 -5.15
C VAL A 145 -10.93 -8.68 -5.40
N GLY A 146 -10.42 -8.76 -6.59
CA GLY A 146 -9.41 -9.76 -6.92
C GLY A 146 -8.70 -9.43 -8.21
N HIS A 147 -7.66 -10.19 -8.52
CA HIS A 147 -6.88 -10.04 -9.72
C HIS A 147 -7.03 -11.27 -10.66
N PRO A 148 -6.81 -11.09 -11.97
CA PRO A 148 -6.93 -12.18 -12.95
C PRO A 148 -5.68 -13.06 -13.03
N TYR A 149 -4.65 -12.74 -12.28
CA TYR A 149 -3.35 -13.40 -12.34
C TYR A 149 -3.42 -14.82 -11.73
N VAL A 150 -2.51 -15.68 -12.14
CA VAL A 150 -2.29 -16.98 -11.52
C VAL A 150 -1.68 -16.80 -10.12
N ASP A 151 -0.90 -15.75 -9.95
CA ASP A 151 -0.27 -15.37 -8.68
C ASP A 151 0.07 -13.89 -8.70
N VAL A 152 0.04 -13.23 -7.57
CA VAL A 152 0.29 -11.80 -7.40
C VAL A 152 1.66 -11.33 -7.92
N TRP A 153 2.63 -12.22 -8.10
CA TRP A 153 3.90 -11.87 -8.74
C TRP A 153 3.69 -11.23 -10.12
N GLN A 154 2.65 -11.70 -10.83
CA GLN A 154 2.31 -11.18 -12.15
C GLN A 154 1.76 -9.74 -12.12
N ALA A 155 1.36 -9.24 -10.97
CA ALA A 155 0.99 -7.85 -10.81
C ALA A 155 2.19 -6.91 -10.97
N VAL A 156 3.41 -7.40 -10.77
CA VAL A 156 4.63 -6.60 -10.99
C VAL A 156 4.96 -6.57 -12.49
N ARG A 157 5.21 -5.38 -13.02
CA ARG A 157 5.59 -5.24 -14.44
C ARG A 157 6.81 -6.10 -14.80
N PRO A 158 6.73 -6.95 -15.83
CA PRO A 158 7.83 -7.83 -16.22
C PRO A 158 9.16 -7.09 -16.41
N ALA A 159 9.11 -5.88 -16.97
CA ALA A 159 10.29 -5.04 -17.17
C ALA A 159 11.04 -4.72 -15.87
N ARG A 160 10.35 -4.69 -14.71
CA ARG A 160 10.98 -4.44 -13.40
C ARG A 160 11.89 -5.58 -12.95
N VAL A 161 11.63 -6.78 -13.44
CA VAL A 161 12.41 -7.99 -13.12
C VAL A 161 13.27 -8.46 -14.31
N GLY A 162 13.39 -7.63 -15.36
CA GLY A 162 14.23 -7.92 -16.54
C GLY A 162 13.57 -8.85 -17.55
N LEU A 163 12.26 -9.02 -17.49
CA LEU A 163 11.50 -9.82 -18.43
C LEU A 163 10.78 -8.90 -19.44
N GLN A 164 10.49 -9.40 -20.64
CA GLN A 164 9.60 -8.76 -21.58
C GLN A 164 8.13 -9.05 -21.27
N GLN A 165 7.86 -10.28 -20.80
CA GLN A 165 6.56 -10.77 -20.36
C GLN A 165 6.76 -11.88 -19.34
N TRP A 166 5.76 -12.10 -18.50
CA TRP A 166 5.76 -13.24 -17.58
C TRP A 166 5.75 -14.55 -18.37
N PRO A 167 6.58 -15.54 -17.98
CA PRO A 167 6.65 -16.81 -18.68
C PRO A 167 5.35 -17.61 -18.51
N VAL A 168 4.95 -18.29 -19.57
CA VAL A 168 3.86 -19.27 -19.52
C VAL A 168 4.41 -20.56 -18.92
N ILE A 169 3.89 -20.97 -17.77
CA ILE A 169 4.32 -22.16 -17.06
C ILE A 169 3.33 -23.31 -17.35
N PRO A 170 3.83 -24.49 -17.72
CA PRO A 170 2.97 -25.68 -17.89
C PRO A 170 2.20 -26.00 -16.61
N ARG A 171 0.97 -26.52 -16.76
CA ARG A 171 0.08 -26.78 -15.61
C ARG A 171 0.57 -27.87 -14.65
N ASP A 172 1.46 -28.74 -15.10
CA ASP A 172 2.12 -29.80 -14.32
C ASP A 172 3.34 -29.30 -13.53
N VAL A 173 3.71 -28.04 -13.70
CA VAL A 173 4.80 -27.38 -12.98
C VAL A 173 4.23 -26.40 -11.96
N GLU A 174 4.72 -26.45 -10.73
CA GLU A 174 4.35 -25.44 -9.73
C GLU A 174 4.80 -24.05 -10.23
N TRP A 175 3.83 -23.12 -10.31
CA TRP A 175 3.98 -21.88 -11.05
C TRP A 175 5.19 -21.02 -10.58
N LYS A 176 5.35 -20.81 -9.27
CA LYS A 176 6.43 -19.97 -8.71
C LYS A 176 7.80 -20.56 -9.02
N ARG A 177 7.94 -21.87 -8.92
CA ARG A 177 9.18 -22.57 -9.27
C ARG A 177 9.47 -22.49 -10.76
N GLY A 178 8.45 -22.68 -11.59
CA GLY A 178 8.57 -22.55 -13.04
C GLY A 178 9.02 -21.15 -13.45
N VAL A 179 8.47 -20.12 -12.84
CA VAL A 179 8.88 -18.71 -13.07
C VAL A 179 10.34 -18.51 -12.67
N LEU A 180 10.75 -18.95 -11.49
CA LEU A 180 12.14 -18.80 -11.03
C LEU A 180 13.12 -19.55 -11.95
N ALA A 181 12.79 -20.77 -12.36
CA ALA A 181 13.59 -21.52 -13.30
C ALA A 181 13.72 -20.81 -14.67
N ALA A 182 12.62 -20.25 -15.19
CA ALA A 182 12.63 -19.46 -16.42
C ALA A 182 13.47 -18.18 -16.29
N MET A 183 13.56 -17.61 -15.08
CA MET A 183 14.43 -16.47 -14.76
C MET A 183 15.90 -16.88 -14.48
N GLY A 184 16.25 -18.17 -14.59
CA GLY A 184 17.58 -18.68 -14.28
C GLY A 184 17.94 -18.60 -12.78
N ARG A 185 16.93 -18.63 -11.90
CA ARG A 185 17.10 -18.55 -10.45
C ARG A 185 16.92 -19.93 -9.79
N PRO A 186 17.50 -20.17 -8.60
CA PRO A 186 17.20 -21.35 -7.81
C PRO A 186 15.69 -21.47 -7.56
N ALA A 187 15.14 -22.69 -7.67
CA ALA A 187 13.71 -22.96 -7.62
C ALA A 187 13.36 -24.27 -6.87
N GLU A 188 14.35 -24.87 -6.19
CA GLU A 188 14.19 -26.20 -5.60
C GLU A 188 13.46 -26.19 -4.25
N THR A 189 13.64 -25.15 -3.47
CA THR A 189 13.18 -25.06 -2.09
C THR A 189 12.19 -23.92 -1.86
N GLN A 190 11.43 -23.97 -0.77
CA GLN A 190 10.60 -22.86 -0.34
C GLN A 190 11.42 -21.61 0.00
N THR A 191 12.66 -21.82 0.43
CA THR A 191 13.61 -20.71 0.67
C THR A 191 13.96 -19.99 -0.64
N ASP A 192 14.09 -20.73 -1.74
CA ASP A 192 14.33 -20.16 -3.06
C ASP A 192 13.13 -19.33 -3.52
N VAL A 193 11.92 -19.88 -3.34
CA VAL A 193 10.66 -19.17 -3.64
C VAL A 193 10.57 -17.88 -2.84
N ALA A 194 10.83 -17.93 -1.54
CA ALA A 194 10.83 -16.73 -0.68
C ALA A 194 11.92 -15.72 -1.06
N ALA A 195 13.11 -16.20 -1.48
CA ALA A 195 14.18 -15.33 -1.97
C ALA A 195 13.82 -14.69 -3.31
N GLY A 196 13.18 -15.46 -4.20
CA GLY A 196 12.67 -15.00 -5.49
C GLY A 196 11.64 -13.89 -5.30
N TRP A 197 10.66 -14.12 -4.45
CA TRP A 197 9.65 -13.11 -4.13
C TRP A 197 10.28 -11.82 -3.56
N ARG A 198 11.14 -11.93 -2.56
CA ARG A 198 11.82 -10.75 -2.01
C ARG A 198 12.59 -9.96 -3.06
N ALA A 199 13.20 -10.64 -4.03
CA ALA A 199 13.89 -9.98 -5.12
C ALA A 199 12.92 -9.25 -6.07
N ILE A 200 11.77 -9.87 -6.39
CA ILE A 200 10.71 -9.26 -7.21
C ILE A 200 10.12 -8.05 -6.48
N LEU A 201 9.64 -8.23 -5.24
CA LEU A 201 9.06 -7.17 -4.41
C LEU A 201 10.04 -6.02 -4.19
N GLY A 202 11.34 -6.31 -4.08
CA GLY A 202 12.39 -5.30 -3.95
C GLY A 202 12.51 -4.35 -5.15
N THR A 203 11.95 -4.72 -6.32
CA THR A 203 11.90 -3.85 -7.50
C THR A 203 10.71 -2.89 -7.49
N VAL A 204 9.70 -3.16 -6.67
CA VAL A 204 8.48 -2.36 -6.57
C VAL A 204 8.74 -1.17 -5.64
N ARG A 205 8.59 0.04 -6.17
CA ARG A 205 8.70 1.31 -5.44
C ARG A 205 7.37 2.01 -5.25
N GLY A 206 6.36 1.62 -6.05
CA GLY A 206 5.03 2.18 -5.98
C GLY A 206 4.11 1.62 -7.06
N PHE A 207 2.89 2.13 -7.10
CA PHE A 207 1.84 1.71 -8.03
C PHE A 207 2.27 1.71 -9.51
N ALA A 208 3.11 2.67 -9.90
CA ALA A 208 3.61 2.75 -11.28
C ALA A 208 4.45 1.53 -11.73
N ASP A 209 4.91 0.71 -10.79
CA ASP A 209 5.69 -0.51 -11.07
C ASP A 209 4.80 -1.75 -11.25
N LEU A 210 3.48 -1.59 -11.05
CA LEU A 210 2.50 -2.65 -11.27
C LEU A 210 1.98 -2.63 -12.71
N GLU A 211 1.50 -3.78 -13.16
CA GLU A 211 0.81 -3.89 -14.45
C GLU A 211 -0.49 -3.07 -14.41
N PRO A 212 -0.77 -2.29 -15.46
CA PRO A 212 -2.02 -1.55 -15.55
C PRO A 212 -3.15 -2.53 -15.89
N ASP A 213 -3.67 -3.18 -14.87
CA ASP A 213 -4.95 -3.90 -14.98
C ASP A 213 -6.02 -3.02 -14.34
N ASP A 214 -7.08 -2.74 -15.08
CA ASP A 214 -8.22 -1.95 -14.59
C ASP A 214 -8.84 -2.53 -13.30
N ARG A 215 -8.53 -3.79 -12.99
CA ARG A 215 -8.99 -4.48 -11.78
C ARG A 215 -8.10 -4.25 -10.56
N VAL A 216 -6.82 -3.93 -10.74
CA VAL A 216 -5.93 -3.49 -9.63
C VAL A 216 -6.27 -2.05 -9.23
N ALA A 217 -6.79 -1.26 -10.16
CA ALA A 217 -7.27 0.10 -9.89
C ALA A 217 -8.45 0.14 -8.90
N LEU A 218 -9.18 -0.95 -8.72
CA LEU A 218 -10.28 -1.04 -7.74
C LEU A 218 -9.83 -0.90 -6.28
N LEU A 219 -8.53 -1.08 -5.98
CA LEU A 219 -7.99 -0.81 -4.64
C LEU A 219 -7.89 0.71 -4.35
N ASP A 220 -7.91 1.56 -5.39
CA ASP A 220 -7.94 3.01 -5.21
C ASP A 220 -9.34 3.54 -4.83
N GLU A 221 -10.39 2.70 -4.91
CA GLU A 221 -11.76 3.04 -4.54
C GLU A 221 -12.15 2.56 -3.12
N VAL A 222 -11.24 1.86 -2.41
CA VAL A 222 -11.44 1.37 -1.03
C VAL A 222 -10.89 2.37 -0.03
#